data_606b00b95753d84f578964d61e3ddfca
#
_entry.id   606b00b95753d84f578964d61e3ddfca
#
_cell.length_a   1.000
_cell.length_b   1.000
_cell.length_c   1.000
_cell.angle_alpha   90.00
_cell.angle_beta   90.00
_cell.angle_gamma   90.00
#
_symmetry.space_group_name_H-M   'P 1'
#
loop_
_entity.id
_entity.type
_entity.pdbx_description
1 polymer ?
#
loop_
_entity_poly.entity_id
_entity_poly.type
_entity_poly.pdbx_seq_one_letter_code
_entity_poly.pdbx_strand_id
1 'polypeptide(L)'
;LDEMAFSAASTAVKDVPVRAFNVFFGLGIPAPLQKEGYEGVLEPLKPLRDKLLIMRNVDQVRCDVSGINAHFDGATGSFTAMPAGGEAKAGGPSIDQVVRQAHHPGGLSPGMVPTLIGGTYFRRSRVGRYLHSYNLDGTVAGTMQEKPRDLFDRVFGVVNAGTDGDARKQRLKRSVLDSVVDQYKFYTGANSPLGSASKTRVAEHLERIREYELRAFEMKHRNSEGPKLPPRSKVLHGGQADPGGQGIDITLEELTTEWHLMADLYALSVQMDRVRFGSITFLAAGERIRLVGDYEYDGRKIFEFNDPKQLNASGDQGCSHEWWHKFSEKKKNEQLRAHAHMKMREVAYFLNRLDSDKEANGKSILENSMITISTESGDGRHNDSKRELSGVFHAITGANSRFKTGEIMDVGAEGLDVYNTMVGAMGAKH
;
A
#
# COMPACT_ATOMS: atom_id res chain seq x y z
N LEU A 1 7.84 -16.87 18.24
CA LEU A 1 8.40 -15.56 17.86
C LEU A 1 9.94 -15.64 17.69
N ASP A 2 10.63 -16.40 18.53
CA ASP A 2 12.08 -16.59 18.39
C ASP A 2 12.48 -17.28 17.07
N GLU A 3 11.59 -18.04 16.46
CA GLU A 3 11.82 -18.65 15.15
C GLU A 3 11.64 -17.66 13.97
N MET A 4 11.03 -16.48 14.19
CA MET A 4 10.91 -15.43 13.17
C MET A 4 12.22 -14.67 12.94
N ALA A 5 13.08 -14.59 13.94
CA ALA A 5 14.30 -13.85 13.90
C ALA A 5 15.51 -14.79 13.90
N PHE A 6 16.47 -14.44 13.11
CA PHE A 6 17.85 -14.95 13.12
C PHE A 6 18.20 -16.00 12.07
N SER A 7 18.60 -15.50 10.96
CA SER A 7 19.86 -15.86 10.36
C SER A 7 20.96 -15.11 11.12
N ALA A 8 22.00 -15.81 11.58
CA ALA A 8 23.13 -15.23 12.26
C ALA A 8 23.67 -14.02 11.50
N ALA A 9 24.11 -12.99 12.21
CA ALA A 9 24.63 -11.75 11.68
C ALA A 9 25.53 -12.00 10.45
N SER A 10 24.97 -11.79 9.28
CA SER A 10 25.73 -11.71 8.03
C SER A 10 26.67 -10.53 8.19
N THR A 11 27.96 -10.77 8.01
CA THR A 11 28.96 -9.72 7.84
C THR A 11 28.41 -8.67 6.90
N ALA A 12 28.13 -7.48 7.42
CA ALA A 12 27.48 -6.40 6.71
C ALA A 12 28.22 -6.15 5.38
N VAL A 13 27.56 -6.45 4.27
CA VAL A 13 27.94 -5.88 2.99
C VAL A 13 27.67 -4.39 3.15
N LYS A 14 28.72 -3.60 3.23
CA LYS A 14 28.74 -2.19 3.67
C LYS A 14 27.90 -1.22 2.85
N ASP A 15 27.25 -1.67 1.76
CA ASP A 15 26.75 -0.78 0.73
C ASP A 15 25.23 -0.88 0.45
N VAL A 16 24.49 -1.68 1.22
CA VAL A 16 23.03 -1.79 1.03
C VAL A 16 22.29 -0.86 1.99
N PRO A 17 21.53 0.13 1.50
CA PRO A 17 20.80 1.04 2.37
C PRO A 17 19.74 0.31 3.23
N VAL A 18 19.57 0.72 4.47
CA VAL A 18 18.45 0.29 5.28
C VAL A 18 17.17 0.95 4.77
N ARG A 19 16.17 0.12 4.47
CA ARG A 19 14.86 0.57 3.98
C ARG A 19 13.74 -0.13 4.74
N ALA A 20 12.68 0.61 5.03
CA ALA A 20 11.48 0.08 5.65
C ALA A 20 10.23 0.72 5.05
N PHE A 21 9.33 -0.11 4.53
CA PHE A 21 8.08 0.33 3.90
C PHE A 21 6.89 -0.46 4.42
N ASN A 22 5.77 0.23 4.60
CA ASN A 22 4.49 -0.34 4.97
C ASN A 22 3.59 -0.40 3.74
N VAL A 23 3.08 -1.58 3.41
CA VAL A 23 2.13 -1.81 2.32
C VAL A 23 0.79 -2.16 2.92
N PHE A 24 -0.19 -1.31 2.73
CA PHE A 24 -1.53 -1.48 3.27
C PHE A 24 -2.55 -1.75 2.16
N PHE A 25 -3.54 -2.58 2.45
CA PHE A 25 -4.74 -2.74 1.63
C PHE A 25 -5.99 -2.78 2.53
N GLY A 26 -7.05 -2.11 2.10
CA GLY A 26 -8.27 -1.94 2.89
C GLY A 26 -9.04 -3.24 3.15
N LEU A 27 -9.87 -3.25 4.16
CA LEU A 27 -10.77 -4.30 4.63
C LEU A 27 -10.13 -5.63 5.03
N GLY A 28 -9.07 -6.07 4.38
CA GLY A 28 -8.35 -7.28 4.73
C GLY A 28 -8.64 -8.52 3.89
N ILE A 29 -8.24 -9.67 4.42
CA ILE A 29 -8.50 -11.01 3.91
C ILE A 29 -9.14 -11.82 5.03
N PRO A 30 -10.34 -12.37 4.85
CA PRO A 30 -10.95 -13.24 5.86
C PRO A 30 -10.02 -14.40 6.26
N ALA A 31 -9.86 -14.61 7.55
CA ALA A 31 -8.96 -15.64 8.10
C ALA A 31 -9.18 -17.05 7.50
N PRO A 32 -10.43 -17.51 7.24
CA PRO A 32 -10.64 -18.77 6.55
C PRO A 32 -10.04 -18.83 5.14
N LEU A 33 -10.06 -17.71 4.39
CA LEU A 33 -9.47 -17.65 3.05
C LEU A 33 -7.94 -17.61 3.09
N GLN A 34 -7.35 -17.03 4.14
CA GLN A 34 -5.90 -17.05 4.32
C GLN A 34 -5.35 -18.47 4.49
N LYS A 35 -6.15 -19.40 5.08
CA LYS A 35 -5.75 -20.80 5.31
C LYS A 35 -5.55 -21.60 4.02
N GLU A 36 -6.13 -21.17 2.93
CA GLU A 36 -5.95 -21.80 1.62
C GLU A 36 -4.52 -21.58 1.07
N GLY A 37 -3.80 -20.61 1.60
CA GLY A 37 -2.43 -20.33 1.19
C GLY A 37 -2.32 -19.94 -0.28
N TYR A 38 -1.24 -20.38 -0.91
CA TYR A 38 -0.95 -20.09 -2.32
C TYR A 38 -1.82 -20.87 -3.32
N GLU A 39 -2.67 -21.75 -2.85
CA GLU A 39 -3.65 -22.46 -3.71
C GLU A 39 -5.04 -21.75 -3.68
N GLY A 40 -5.15 -20.67 -2.92
CA GLY A 40 -6.36 -19.85 -2.81
C GLY A 40 -6.09 -18.38 -3.09
N VAL A 41 -6.61 -17.50 -2.25
CA VAL A 41 -6.54 -16.04 -2.47
C VAL A 41 -5.13 -15.45 -2.39
N LEU A 42 -4.15 -16.19 -1.88
CA LEU A 42 -2.75 -15.78 -1.86
C LEU A 42 -1.97 -16.24 -3.11
N GLU A 43 -2.63 -16.87 -4.08
CA GLU A 43 -2.01 -17.35 -5.31
C GLU A 43 -1.13 -16.30 -6.02
N PRO A 44 -1.52 -15.02 -6.13
CA PRO A 44 -0.68 -14.02 -6.78
C PRO A 44 0.68 -13.78 -6.12
N LEU A 45 0.83 -14.13 -4.86
CA LEU A 45 2.11 -14.05 -4.14
C LEU A 45 2.99 -15.30 -4.34
N LYS A 46 2.48 -16.36 -4.96
CA LYS A 46 3.20 -17.64 -5.15
C LYS A 46 4.55 -17.49 -5.85
N PRO A 47 4.73 -16.64 -6.88
CA PRO A 47 6.04 -16.40 -7.48
C PRO A 47 7.08 -15.77 -6.53
N LEU A 48 6.61 -15.08 -5.50
CA LEU A 48 7.44 -14.40 -4.49
C LEU A 48 7.57 -15.19 -3.18
N ARG A 49 7.04 -16.42 -3.11
CA ARG A 49 6.95 -17.21 -1.87
C ARG A 49 8.27 -17.33 -1.12
N ASP A 50 9.38 -17.55 -1.83
CA ASP A 50 10.69 -17.73 -1.23
C ASP A 50 11.27 -16.42 -0.65
N LYS A 51 10.65 -15.28 -0.96
CA LYS A 51 11.05 -13.94 -0.51
C LYS A 51 10.15 -13.34 0.56
N LEU A 52 9.09 -14.07 0.92
CA LEU A 52 8.08 -13.63 1.89
C LEU A 52 8.02 -14.58 3.08
N LEU A 53 7.87 -14.03 4.26
CA LEU A 53 7.31 -14.71 5.42
C LEU A 53 5.87 -14.25 5.57
N ILE A 54 4.92 -15.17 5.42
CA ILE A 54 3.50 -14.88 5.64
C ILE A 54 3.14 -15.26 7.07
N MET A 55 2.54 -14.32 7.78
CA MET A 55 2.09 -14.49 9.15
C MET A 55 0.56 -14.34 9.21
N ARG A 56 -0.10 -15.40 9.67
CA ARG A 56 -1.54 -15.43 9.87
C ARG A 56 -1.86 -15.39 11.35
N ASN A 57 -3.10 -15.11 11.66
CA ASN A 57 -3.62 -15.17 13.02
C ASN A 57 -2.85 -14.22 13.98
N VAL A 58 -2.66 -12.98 13.54
CA VAL A 58 -2.10 -11.91 14.37
C VAL A 58 -3.25 -11.12 14.98
N ASP A 59 -3.27 -11.02 16.29
CA ASP A 59 -4.23 -10.19 17.03
C ASP A 59 -3.68 -8.76 17.11
N GLN A 60 -4.14 -7.92 16.20
CA GLN A 60 -3.47 -6.67 15.89
C GLN A 60 -3.65 -5.60 16.97
N VAL A 61 -4.90 -5.32 17.37
CA VAL A 61 -5.21 -4.32 18.38
C VAL A 61 -6.63 -4.50 18.89
N ARG A 62 -6.87 -4.08 20.12
CA ARG A 62 -8.23 -4.03 20.70
C ARG A 62 -8.90 -2.72 20.36
N CYS A 63 -9.96 -2.76 19.56
CA CYS A 63 -10.66 -1.56 19.09
C CYS A 63 -11.44 -0.81 20.16
N ASP A 64 -11.70 -1.39 21.33
CA ASP A 64 -12.46 -0.74 22.40
C ASP A 64 -11.66 0.31 23.17
N VAL A 65 -10.37 0.37 22.93
CA VAL A 65 -9.46 1.28 23.66
C VAL A 65 -9.60 2.73 23.17
N SER A 66 -9.74 2.94 21.86
CA SER A 66 -9.87 4.30 21.31
C SER A 66 -11.28 4.89 21.50
N GLY A 67 -12.30 4.03 21.53
CA GLY A 67 -13.69 4.46 21.55
C GLY A 67 -14.18 5.16 20.28
N ILE A 68 -13.36 5.12 19.20
CA ILE A 68 -13.65 5.85 17.95
C ILE A 68 -14.39 4.95 16.97
N ASN A 69 -13.70 4.03 16.31
CA ASN A 69 -14.25 3.12 15.31
C ASN A 69 -13.24 2.03 14.95
N ALA A 70 -13.71 0.81 14.72
CA ALA A 70 -12.87 -0.34 14.39
C ALA A 70 -11.98 -0.13 13.14
N HIS A 71 -12.47 0.59 12.13
CA HIS A 71 -11.65 0.91 10.95
C HIS A 71 -10.50 1.85 11.27
N PHE A 72 -10.70 2.78 12.20
CA PHE A 72 -9.65 3.70 12.62
C PHE A 72 -8.58 2.96 13.41
N ASP A 73 -8.99 2.12 14.36
CA ASP A 73 -8.09 1.28 15.13
C ASP A 73 -7.35 0.27 14.23
N GLY A 74 -8.05 -0.34 13.26
CA GLY A 74 -7.44 -1.22 12.27
C GLY A 74 -6.43 -0.52 11.37
N ALA A 75 -6.76 0.68 10.89
CA ALA A 75 -5.86 1.47 10.07
C ALA A 75 -4.58 1.88 10.80
N THR A 76 -4.70 2.27 12.07
CA THR A 76 -3.52 2.64 12.88
C THR A 76 -2.77 1.42 13.38
N GLY A 77 -3.48 0.38 13.81
CA GLY A 77 -2.90 -0.85 14.34
C GLY A 77 -2.05 -1.61 13.32
N SER A 78 -2.35 -1.45 12.02
CA SER A 78 -1.69 -2.20 10.94
C SER A 78 -0.17 -2.16 10.94
N PHE A 79 0.45 -1.13 11.50
CA PHE A 79 1.92 -0.98 11.55
C PHE A 79 2.40 -0.37 12.85
N THR A 80 1.52 -0.19 13.84
CA THR A 80 1.85 0.35 15.15
C THR A 80 1.50 -0.59 16.28
N ALA A 81 0.57 -1.53 16.05
CA ALA A 81 -0.11 -2.33 17.08
C ALA A 81 -0.78 -1.49 18.17
N MET A 82 -1.10 -0.24 17.85
CA MET A 82 -1.72 0.71 18.77
C MET A 82 -3.05 1.20 18.21
N PRO A 83 -4.07 1.40 19.04
CA PRO A 83 -5.35 1.96 18.60
C PRO A 83 -5.17 3.40 18.14
N ALA A 84 -6.21 3.96 17.54
CA ALA A 84 -6.21 5.36 17.15
C ALA A 84 -6.05 6.28 18.37
N GLY A 85 -5.10 7.20 18.29
CA GLY A 85 -4.83 8.21 19.31
C GLY A 85 -5.61 9.51 19.11
N GLY A 86 -6.56 9.50 18.17
CA GLY A 86 -7.35 10.64 17.77
C GLY A 86 -7.63 10.62 16.27
N GLU A 87 -8.27 11.67 15.74
CA GLU A 87 -8.53 11.76 14.31
C GLU A 87 -7.20 11.93 13.54
N ALA A 88 -6.96 11.08 12.55
CA ALA A 88 -5.73 11.03 11.74
C ALA A 88 -4.44 10.86 12.56
N LYS A 89 -4.52 10.24 13.74
CA LYS A 89 -3.40 10.02 14.64
C LYS A 89 -3.42 8.59 15.17
N ALA A 90 -2.26 7.93 15.21
CA ALA A 90 -2.09 6.66 15.88
C ALA A 90 -1.75 6.83 17.37
N GLY A 91 -1.93 5.78 18.15
CA GLY A 91 -1.53 5.76 19.56
C GLY A 91 -0.01 5.67 19.78
N GLY A 92 0.75 5.41 18.71
CA GLY A 92 2.21 5.29 18.75
C GLY A 92 2.83 5.33 17.34
N PRO A 93 4.16 5.17 17.26
CA PRO A 93 4.90 5.21 16.00
C PRO A 93 4.65 3.97 15.14
N SER A 94 4.80 4.11 13.83
CA SER A 94 4.85 2.97 12.92
C SER A 94 6.27 2.40 12.81
N ILE A 95 6.35 1.11 12.51
CA ILE A 95 7.61 0.36 12.45
C ILE A 95 8.63 0.95 11.47
N ASP A 96 8.19 1.48 10.32
CA ASP A 96 9.07 2.15 9.37
C ASP A 96 9.74 3.40 9.97
N GLN A 97 9.01 4.17 10.78
CA GLN A 97 9.54 5.37 11.42
C GLN A 97 10.43 5.06 12.63
N VAL A 98 10.15 3.96 13.36
CA VAL A 98 11.04 3.46 14.42
C VAL A 98 12.39 3.07 13.81
N VAL A 99 12.38 2.30 12.72
CA VAL A 99 13.60 1.91 12.00
C VAL A 99 14.31 3.14 11.43
N ARG A 100 13.57 4.08 10.83
CA ARG A 100 14.15 5.33 10.33
C ARG A 100 14.87 6.11 11.42
N GLN A 101 14.25 6.29 12.57
CA GLN A 101 14.85 7.04 13.68
C GLN A 101 16.08 6.36 14.23
N ALA A 102 16.10 5.03 14.31
CA ALA A 102 17.23 4.26 14.80
C ALA A 102 18.47 4.38 13.89
N HIS A 103 18.26 4.33 12.57
CA HIS A 103 19.35 4.35 11.58
C HIS A 103 19.72 5.75 11.09
N HIS A 104 18.82 6.71 11.19
CA HIS A 104 19.00 8.08 10.72
C HIS A 104 18.49 9.11 11.75
N PRO A 105 19.02 9.13 12.97
CA PRO A 105 18.59 10.05 14.03
C PRO A 105 18.83 11.53 13.66
N GLY A 106 19.84 11.80 12.84
CA GLY A 106 20.15 13.14 12.29
C GLY A 106 19.42 13.49 10.99
N GLY A 107 18.51 12.63 10.54
CA GLY A 107 17.82 12.78 9.24
C GLY A 107 18.54 12.08 8.08
N LEU A 108 17.91 12.13 6.91
CA LEU A 108 18.44 11.56 5.67
C LEU A 108 19.30 12.57 4.90
N SER A 109 20.04 12.08 3.93
CA SER A 109 20.86 12.92 3.04
C SER A 109 20.03 13.98 2.33
N PRO A 110 20.59 15.18 2.07
CA PRO A 110 19.89 16.23 1.33
C PRO A 110 19.38 15.70 -0.03
N GLY A 111 18.16 16.09 -0.36
CA GLY A 111 17.51 15.70 -1.61
C GLY A 111 16.75 14.37 -1.55
N MET A 112 16.82 13.62 -0.47
CA MET A 112 15.93 12.48 -0.21
C MET A 112 14.60 12.94 0.38
N VAL A 113 13.53 12.19 0.10
CA VAL A 113 12.24 12.36 0.77
C VAL A 113 12.28 11.58 2.08
N PRO A 114 12.14 12.24 3.23
CA PRO A 114 12.29 11.58 4.54
C PRO A 114 11.28 10.45 4.78
N THR A 115 10.03 10.66 4.33
CA THR A 115 8.96 9.67 4.36
C THR A 115 8.06 9.91 3.18
N LEU A 116 7.88 8.89 2.33
CA LEU A 116 6.96 8.94 1.20
C LEU A 116 5.69 8.19 1.57
N ILE A 117 4.55 8.87 1.47
CA ILE A 117 3.23 8.28 1.66
C ILE A 117 2.48 8.41 0.35
N GLY A 118 2.14 7.28 -0.25
CA GLY A 118 1.42 7.22 -1.52
C GLY A 118 0.31 6.19 -1.51
N GLY A 119 -0.58 6.27 -2.48
CA GLY A 119 -1.60 5.25 -2.66
C GLY A 119 -2.78 5.71 -3.49
N THR A 120 -3.76 4.83 -3.61
CA THR A 120 -4.97 5.03 -4.40
C THR A 120 -6.22 4.94 -3.54
N TYR A 121 -7.25 5.68 -3.94
CA TYR A 121 -8.61 5.63 -3.36
C TYR A 121 -8.73 5.96 -1.87
N PHE A 122 -8.14 7.07 -1.48
CA PHE A 122 -8.37 7.72 -0.18
C PHE A 122 -9.54 8.69 -0.19
N ARG A 123 -9.97 9.09 -1.36
CA ARG A 123 -10.99 10.13 -1.54
C ARG A 123 -12.30 9.71 -0.89
N ARG A 124 -12.87 10.63 -0.11
CA ARG A 124 -14.20 10.55 0.50
C ARG A 124 -14.33 9.67 1.74
N SER A 125 -13.25 9.12 2.29
CA SER A 125 -13.30 8.41 3.55
C SER A 125 -12.65 9.19 4.67
N ARG A 126 -13.28 9.28 5.83
CA ARG A 126 -12.63 9.79 7.06
C ARG A 126 -11.45 8.91 7.43
N VAL A 127 -11.56 7.62 7.19
CA VAL A 127 -10.51 6.63 7.47
C VAL A 127 -9.31 6.83 6.55
N GLY A 128 -9.50 7.41 5.36
CA GLY A 128 -8.41 7.77 4.46
C GLY A 128 -7.42 8.82 4.98
N ARG A 129 -7.63 9.34 6.18
CA ARG A 129 -6.67 10.20 6.87
C ARG A 129 -5.61 9.42 7.66
N TYR A 130 -5.77 8.13 7.83
CA TYR A 130 -4.83 7.23 8.48
C TYR A 130 -3.90 6.65 7.41
N LEU A 131 -2.66 7.06 7.44
CA LEU A 131 -1.75 6.95 6.30
C LEU A 131 -0.57 5.99 6.50
N HIS A 132 -0.63 5.15 7.51
CA HIS A 132 0.24 3.99 7.74
C HIS A 132 1.74 4.28 7.90
N SER A 133 2.14 5.54 8.04
CA SER A 133 3.46 5.99 8.49
C SER A 133 3.28 7.09 9.52
N TYR A 134 3.68 6.81 10.78
CA TYR A 134 3.44 7.69 11.92
C TYR A 134 4.73 7.98 12.65
N ASN A 135 4.95 9.26 12.97
CA ASN A 135 6.06 9.72 13.81
C ASN A 135 6.01 9.12 15.21
N LEU A 136 7.07 9.34 16.00
CA LEU A 136 7.16 8.81 17.38
C LEU A 136 6.01 9.28 18.28
N ASP A 137 5.39 10.42 17.99
CA ASP A 137 4.23 10.96 18.70
C ASP A 137 2.87 10.51 18.13
N GLY A 138 2.87 9.60 17.17
CA GLY A 138 1.68 9.08 16.51
C GLY A 138 1.09 9.99 15.43
N THR A 139 1.67 11.16 15.17
CA THR A 139 1.23 12.02 14.05
C THR A 139 1.67 11.44 12.71
N VAL A 140 0.94 11.74 11.63
CA VAL A 140 1.30 11.30 10.28
C VAL A 140 2.68 11.83 9.88
N ALA A 141 3.55 10.95 9.40
CA ALA A 141 4.96 11.25 9.15
C ALA A 141 5.23 12.01 7.84
N GLY A 142 4.23 12.24 7.02
CA GLY A 142 4.39 12.93 5.74
C GLY A 142 3.08 13.35 5.12
N THR A 143 3.15 13.91 3.91
CA THR A 143 1.97 14.31 3.15
C THR A 143 1.59 13.21 2.18
N MET A 144 0.30 12.86 2.15
CA MET A 144 -0.26 11.89 1.22
C MET A 144 -0.15 12.34 -0.23
N GLN A 145 0.36 11.45 -1.07
CA GLN A 145 0.35 11.58 -2.52
C GLN A 145 -0.70 10.61 -3.10
N GLU A 146 -1.83 11.14 -3.50
CA GLU A 146 -2.97 10.37 -3.99
C GLU A 146 -3.01 10.30 -5.52
N LYS A 147 -2.26 11.16 -6.19
CA LYS A 147 -2.15 11.18 -7.64
C LYS A 147 -0.73 10.87 -8.07
N PRO A 148 -0.53 10.06 -9.11
CA PRO A 148 0.80 9.76 -9.65
C PRO A 148 1.63 11.01 -9.92
N ARG A 149 1.01 12.08 -10.44
CA ARG A 149 1.69 13.35 -10.68
C ARG A 149 2.20 14.00 -9.40
N ASP A 150 1.38 14.04 -8.35
CA ASP A 150 1.76 14.67 -7.08
C ASP A 150 2.92 13.88 -6.42
N LEU A 151 2.91 12.54 -6.55
CA LEU A 151 4.01 11.69 -6.10
C LEU A 151 5.28 11.98 -6.90
N PHE A 152 5.18 12.06 -8.23
CA PHE A 152 6.32 12.40 -9.08
C PHE A 152 6.91 13.77 -8.71
N ASP A 153 6.07 14.80 -8.59
CA ASP A 153 6.51 16.15 -8.22
C ASP A 153 7.14 16.18 -6.82
N ARG A 154 6.63 15.38 -5.89
CA ARG A 154 7.18 15.25 -4.53
C ARG A 154 8.59 14.67 -4.52
N VAL A 155 8.85 13.67 -5.33
CA VAL A 155 10.11 12.90 -5.32
C VAL A 155 11.15 13.50 -6.28
N PHE A 156 10.72 13.90 -7.46
CA PHE A 156 11.59 14.29 -8.57
C PHE A 156 11.47 15.78 -8.94
N GLY A 157 10.46 16.46 -8.43
CA GLY A 157 10.28 17.87 -8.67
C GLY A 157 11.49 18.69 -8.21
N VAL A 158 11.99 19.56 -9.06
CA VAL A 158 13.05 20.50 -8.66
C VAL A 158 12.45 21.48 -7.67
N VAL A 159 12.90 21.43 -6.42
CA VAL A 159 12.60 22.46 -5.43
C VAL A 159 13.42 23.71 -5.79
N ASN A 160 12.99 24.44 -6.81
CA ASN A 160 13.39 25.81 -6.93
C ASN A 160 12.57 26.58 -5.86
N ALA A 161 13.23 26.94 -4.79
CA ALA A 161 12.71 27.80 -3.73
C ALA A 161 12.46 29.22 -4.24
N GLY A 162 11.53 29.38 -5.16
CA GLY A 162 10.98 30.66 -5.60
C GLY A 162 9.58 30.81 -5.00
N THR A 163 9.41 31.82 -4.20
CA THR A 163 8.17 32.23 -3.52
C THR A 163 7.10 32.75 -4.48
N ASP A 164 7.18 32.47 -5.75
CA ASP A 164 6.35 33.09 -6.79
C ASP A 164 5.15 32.20 -7.15
N GLY A 165 3.95 32.71 -6.88
CA GLY A 165 2.67 32.03 -7.16
C GLY A 165 2.45 31.69 -8.64
N ASP A 166 3.12 32.40 -9.56
CA ASP A 166 3.07 32.13 -11.00
C ASP A 166 3.93 30.93 -11.42
N ALA A 167 5.03 30.69 -10.73
CA ALA A 167 5.86 29.48 -10.95
C ALA A 167 5.09 28.21 -10.54
N ARG A 168 4.22 28.27 -9.54
CA ARG A 168 3.35 27.15 -9.14
C ARG A 168 2.26 26.89 -10.19
N LYS A 169 1.69 27.92 -10.80
CA LYS A 169 0.70 27.78 -11.88
C LYS A 169 1.33 27.27 -13.17
N GLN A 170 2.56 27.66 -13.48
CA GLN A 170 3.29 27.13 -14.65
C GLN A 170 3.69 25.67 -14.45
N ARG A 171 4.07 25.24 -13.24
CA ARG A 171 4.33 23.82 -12.93
C ARG A 171 3.07 22.96 -13.06
N LEU A 172 1.90 23.48 -12.67
CA LEU A 172 0.62 22.78 -12.83
C LEU A 172 0.21 22.62 -14.30
N LYS A 173 0.79 23.38 -15.22
CA LYS A 173 0.52 23.29 -16.66
C LYS A 173 1.52 22.42 -17.41
N ARG A 174 2.72 22.15 -16.86
CA ARG A 174 3.68 21.21 -17.44
C ARG A 174 3.17 19.80 -17.27
N SER A 175 3.26 19.02 -18.35
CA SER A 175 2.99 17.59 -18.26
C SER A 175 4.09 16.91 -17.40
N VAL A 176 3.80 15.77 -16.82
CA VAL A 176 4.82 14.92 -16.18
C VAL A 176 5.91 14.62 -17.20
N LEU A 177 5.51 14.44 -18.46
CA LEU A 177 6.39 14.19 -19.61
C LEU A 177 7.44 15.31 -19.79
N ASP A 178 7.04 16.58 -19.69
CA ASP A 178 7.97 17.71 -19.86
C ASP A 178 9.02 17.75 -18.75
N SER A 179 8.59 17.47 -17.49
CA SER A 179 9.50 17.39 -16.35
C SER A 179 10.44 16.19 -16.47
N VAL A 180 9.95 15.07 -16.97
CA VAL A 180 10.73 13.86 -17.24
C VAL A 180 11.74 14.09 -18.36
N VAL A 181 11.37 14.77 -19.43
CA VAL A 181 12.29 15.10 -20.56
C VAL A 181 13.44 15.98 -20.08
N ASP A 182 13.18 16.98 -19.25
CA ASP A 182 14.24 17.84 -18.72
C ASP A 182 15.19 17.07 -17.80
N GLN A 183 14.68 16.17 -16.98
CA GLN A 183 15.50 15.30 -16.14
C GLN A 183 16.24 14.22 -16.94
N TYR A 184 15.61 13.67 -17.97
CA TYR A 184 16.27 12.75 -18.90
C TYR A 184 17.52 13.40 -19.51
N LYS A 185 17.39 14.62 -20.03
CA LYS A 185 18.52 15.38 -20.60
C LYS A 185 19.62 15.64 -19.56
N PHE A 186 19.25 15.92 -18.32
CA PHE A 186 20.22 16.12 -17.25
C PHE A 186 20.94 14.82 -16.88
N TYR A 187 20.20 13.74 -16.63
CA TYR A 187 20.78 12.48 -16.14
C TYR A 187 21.47 11.65 -17.25
N THR A 188 21.07 11.77 -18.51
CA THR A 188 21.69 11.07 -19.64
C THR A 188 22.75 11.91 -20.34
N GLY A 189 22.79 13.21 -20.09
CA GLY A 189 23.73 14.16 -20.72
C GLY A 189 25.19 13.92 -20.34
N ALA A 190 26.10 14.60 -21.07
CA ALA A 190 27.55 14.48 -20.88
C ALA A 190 28.02 14.88 -19.47
N ASN A 191 27.32 15.83 -18.81
CA ASN A 191 27.66 16.35 -17.50
C ASN A 191 26.92 15.60 -16.35
N SER A 192 26.30 14.46 -16.65
CA SER A 192 25.60 13.65 -15.64
C SER A 192 26.59 13.06 -14.63
N PRO A 193 26.30 13.10 -13.34
CA PRO A 193 27.10 12.45 -12.32
C PRO A 193 26.97 10.91 -12.35
N LEU A 194 26.11 10.35 -13.22
CA LEU A 194 25.81 8.93 -13.31
C LEU A 194 26.76 8.20 -14.25
N GLY A 195 27.17 6.99 -13.87
CA GLY A 195 27.87 6.04 -14.77
C GLY A 195 26.94 5.50 -15.86
N SER A 196 27.50 4.88 -16.89
CA SER A 196 26.75 4.41 -18.07
C SER A 196 25.59 3.47 -17.74
N ALA A 197 25.78 2.49 -16.85
CA ALA A 197 24.73 1.58 -16.43
C ALA A 197 23.57 2.29 -15.71
N SER A 198 23.87 3.29 -14.88
CA SER A 198 22.86 4.09 -14.21
C SER A 198 22.13 5.02 -15.18
N LYS A 199 22.82 5.55 -16.19
CA LYS A 199 22.19 6.32 -17.27
C LYS A 199 21.19 5.49 -18.05
N THR A 200 21.54 4.24 -18.39
CA THR A 200 20.64 3.31 -19.08
C THR A 200 19.39 3.02 -18.23
N ARG A 201 19.56 2.73 -16.96
CA ARG A 201 18.42 2.50 -16.04
C ARG A 201 17.50 3.71 -15.95
N VAL A 202 18.08 4.91 -15.81
CA VAL A 202 17.28 6.14 -15.80
C VAL A 202 16.50 6.31 -17.09
N ALA A 203 17.15 6.04 -18.24
CA ALA A 203 16.48 6.12 -19.54
C ALA A 203 15.29 5.15 -19.65
N GLU A 204 15.48 3.89 -19.25
CA GLU A 204 14.42 2.88 -19.22
C GLU A 204 13.27 3.28 -18.31
N HIS A 205 13.57 3.83 -17.12
CA HIS A 205 12.55 4.28 -16.19
C HIS A 205 11.75 5.48 -16.72
N LEU A 206 12.43 6.42 -17.35
CA LEU A 206 11.78 7.59 -17.94
C LEU A 206 10.89 7.22 -19.12
N GLU A 207 11.30 6.24 -19.94
CA GLU A 207 10.47 5.71 -21.03
C GLU A 207 9.20 5.03 -20.46
N ARG A 208 9.30 4.27 -19.40
CA ARG A 208 8.13 3.69 -18.70
C ARG A 208 7.18 4.79 -18.19
N ILE A 209 7.69 5.87 -17.58
CA ILE A 209 6.86 7.00 -17.17
C ILE A 209 6.12 7.59 -18.35
N ARG A 210 6.81 7.76 -19.48
CA ARG A 210 6.21 8.27 -20.72
C ARG A 210 5.10 7.36 -21.24
N GLU A 211 5.32 6.06 -21.26
CA GLU A 211 4.29 5.08 -21.63
C GLU A 211 3.07 5.17 -20.73
N TYR A 212 3.29 5.38 -19.43
CA TYR A 212 2.19 5.53 -18.48
C TYR A 212 1.39 6.82 -18.68
N GLU A 213 2.08 7.93 -18.93
CA GLU A 213 1.39 9.19 -19.17
C GLU A 213 0.52 9.10 -20.45
N LEU A 214 1.03 8.46 -21.48
CA LEU A 214 0.27 8.21 -22.71
C LEU A 214 -0.96 7.33 -22.43
N ARG A 215 -0.80 6.24 -21.70
CA ARG A 215 -1.94 5.37 -21.30
C ARG A 215 -2.96 6.11 -20.44
N ALA A 216 -2.50 6.88 -19.46
CA ALA A 216 -3.38 7.69 -18.62
C ALA A 216 -4.15 8.75 -19.42
N PHE A 217 -3.51 9.33 -20.42
CA PHE A 217 -4.14 10.27 -21.36
C PHE A 217 -5.20 9.58 -22.23
N GLU A 218 -4.87 8.42 -22.79
CA GLU A 218 -5.79 7.60 -23.58
C GLU A 218 -6.99 7.15 -22.76
N MET A 219 -6.79 6.74 -21.51
CA MET A 219 -7.87 6.35 -20.61
C MET A 219 -8.77 7.53 -20.25
N LYS A 220 -8.23 8.70 -20.02
CA LYS A 220 -9.03 9.90 -19.77
C LYS A 220 -9.94 10.22 -20.95
N HIS A 221 -9.51 9.94 -22.17
CA HIS A 221 -10.32 10.07 -23.37
C HIS A 221 -11.34 8.94 -23.53
N ARG A 222 -10.97 7.69 -23.19
CA ARG A 222 -11.89 6.55 -23.19
C ARG A 222 -12.98 6.69 -22.14
N ASN A 223 -12.67 7.19 -20.96
CA ASN A 223 -13.64 7.36 -19.87
C ASN A 223 -14.72 8.41 -20.15
N SER A 224 -14.52 9.26 -21.16
CA SER A 224 -15.59 10.10 -21.67
C SER A 224 -16.66 9.31 -22.47
N GLU A 225 -16.31 8.09 -22.92
CA GLU A 225 -17.15 7.20 -23.74
C GLU A 225 -17.41 5.83 -23.07
N GLY A 226 -16.86 5.59 -21.86
CA GLY A 226 -16.98 4.33 -21.14
C GLY A 226 -18.41 4.00 -20.66
N PRO A 227 -18.66 2.76 -20.21
CA PRO A 227 -19.96 2.36 -19.72
C PRO A 227 -20.41 3.28 -18.59
N LYS A 228 -21.55 3.96 -18.79
CA LYS A 228 -22.14 4.80 -17.74
C LYS A 228 -22.57 3.89 -16.60
N LEU A 229 -21.92 4.02 -15.45
CA LEU A 229 -22.36 3.35 -14.24
C LEU A 229 -23.80 3.78 -13.89
N PRO A 230 -24.64 2.85 -13.41
CA PRO A 230 -25.96 3.20 -12.95
C PRO A 230 -25.92 4.32 -11.91
N PRO A 231 -26.86 5.26 -11.94
CA PRO A 231 -26.89 6.32 -10.95
C PRO A 231 -27.00 5.71 -9.55
N ARG A 232 -26.21 6.21 -8.64
CA ARG A 232 -26.21 5.78 -7.26
C ARG A 232 -27.54 6.13 -6.60
N SER A 233 -28.09 5.21 -5.82
CA SER A 233 -29.20 5.53 -4.93
C SER A 233 -28.80 6.66 -3.98
N LYS A 234 -29.71 7.65 -3.83
CA LYS A 234 -29.51 8.75 -2.88
C LYS A 234 -29.74 8.35 -1.42
N VAL A 235 -30.24 7.16 -1.19
CA VAL A 235 -30.58 6.68 0.15
C VAL A 235 -29.37 5.96 0.72
N LEU A 236 -28.64 6.64 1.58
CA LEU A 236 -27.66 6.04 2.47
C LEU A 236 -28.39 5.30 3.62
N HIS A 237 -27.75 4.30 4.23
CA HIS A 237 -28.28 3.55 5.34
C HIS A 237 -28.96 4.47 6.37
N GLY A 238 -30.26 4.30 6.55
CA GLY A 238 -31.04 5.01 7.56
C GLY A 238 -30.96 6.54 7.53
N GLY A 239 -30.53 7.15 6.42
CA GLY A 239 -30.41 8.60 6.30
C GLY A 239 -29.22 9.21 7.06
N GLN A 240 -28.37 8.40 7.69
CA GLN A 240 -27.16 8.88 8.35
C GLN A 240 -25.98 8.94 7.38
N ALA A 241 -25.19 10.00 7.51
CA ALA A 241 -23.91 10.07 6.80
C ALA A 241 -23.01 8.94 7.29
N ASP A 242 -22.57 8.08 6.37
CA ASP A 242 -21.63 7.00 6.68
C ASP A 242 -20.32 7.60 7.22
N PRO A 243 -19.85 7.15 8.41
CA PRO A 243 -18.56 7.57 8.94
C PRO A 243 -17.39 7.31 8.00
N GLY A 244 -17.47 6.26 7.18
CA GLY A 244 -16.48 5.90 6.16
C GLY A 244 -16.56 6.72 4.87
N GLY A 245 -17.56 7.58 4.70
CA GLY A 245 -17.77 8.37 3.50
C GLY A 245 -18.63 7.66 2.45
N GLN A 246 -18.80 8.30 1.29
CA GLN A 246 -19.57 7.72 0.18
C GLN A 246 -18.70 6.69 -0.57
N GLY A 247 -19.28 5.55 -0.94
CA GLY A 247 -18.62 4.57 -1.80
C GLY A 247 -18.27 5.16 -3.18
N ILE A 248 -17.32 4.55 -3.83
CA ILE A 248 -16.77 4.93 -5.13
C ILE A 248 -17.23 3.92 -6.15
N ASP A 249 -17.79 4.41 -7.25
CA ASP A 249 -18.09 3.59 -8.43
C ASP A 249 -16.89 3.65 -9.37
N ILE A 250 -16.32 2.49 -9.69
CA ILE A 250 -15.11 2.40 -10.48
C ILE A 250 -15.10 1.13 -11.32
N THR A 251 -14.51 1.22 -12.51
CA THR A 251 -14.23 0.02 -13.28
C THR A 251 -12.99 -0.69 -12.73
N LEU A 252 -12.94 -2.00 -12.91
CA LEU A 252 -11.77 -2.79 -12.52
C LEU A 252 -10.51 -2.35 -13.29
N GLU A 253 -10.67 -1.95 -14.55
CA GLU A 253 -9.60 -1.43 -15.41
C GLU A 253 -9.02 -0.12 -14.86
N GLU A 254 -9.89 0.84 -14.49
CA GLU A 254 -9.46 2.11 -13.90
C GLU A 254 -8.71 1.90 -12.59
N LEU A 255 -9.27 1.07 -11.69
CA LEU A 255 -8.64 0.77 -10.41
C LEU A 255 -7.24 0.19 -10.59
N THR A 256 -7.12 -0.81 -11.45
CA THR A 256 -5.85 -1.48 -11.74
C THR A 256 -4.84 -0.50 -12.35
N THR A 257 -5.26 0.33 -13.28
CA THR A 257 -4.36 1.28 -13.96
C THR A 257 -3.87 2.37 -13.03
N GLU A 258 -4.75 2.99 -12.23
CA GLU A 258 -4.30 4.00 -11.25
C GLU A 258 -3.32 3.40 -10.23
N TRP A 259 -3.60 2.19 -9.76
CA TRP A 259 -2.69 1.51 -8.85
C TRP A 259 -1.33 1.22 -9.49
N HIS A 260 -1.29 0.66 -10.70
CA HIS A 260 -0.04 0.36 -11.38
C HIS A 260 0.79 1.61 -11.61
N LEU A 261 0.18 2.72 -12.02
CA LEU A 261 0.86 4.01 -12.13
C LEU A 261 1.49 4.46 -10.81
N MET A 262 0.74 4.38 -9.72
CA MET A 262 1.21 4.77 -8.39
C MET A 262 2.32 3.85 -7.91
N ALA A 263 2.15 2.54 -8.04
CA ALA A 263 3.10 1.53 -7.62
C ALA A 263 4.44 1.63 -8.39
N ASP A 264 4.38 1.87 -9.69
CA ASP A 264 5.58 2.02 -10.51
C ASP A 264 6.38 3.27 -10.15
N LEU A 265 5.71 4.41 -9.94
CA LEU A 265 6.38 5.64 -9.52
C LEU A 265 6.95 5.53 -8.11
N TYR A 266 6.23 4.85 -7.21
CA TYR A 266 6.72 4.60 -5.87
C TYR A 266 7.96 3.68 -5.91
N ALA A 267 7.90 2.57 -6.64
CA ALA A 267 9.02 1.66 -6.82
C ALA A 267 10.23 2.36 -7.45
N LEU A 268 10.01 3.17 -8.50
CA LEU A 268 11.06 3.99 -9.11
C LEU A 268 11.73 4.92 -8.09
N SER A 269 10.95 5.52 -7.19
CA SER A 269 11.48 6.41 -6.14
C SER A 269 12.44 5.65 -5.20
N VAL A 270 12.14 4.39 -4.91
CA VAL A 270 12.99 3.50 -4.11
C VAL A 270 14.21 3.04 -4.89
N GLN A 271 14.05 2.63 -6.14
CA GLN A 271 15.11 2.18 -7.03
C GLN A 271 16.18 3.26 -7.28
N MET A 272 15.75 4.52 -7.34
CA MET A 272 16.64 5.66 -7.46
C MET A 272 17.21 6.16 -6.12
N ASP A 273 16.98 5.44 -5.04
CA ASP A 273 17.37 5.79 -3.67
C ASP A 273 16.93 7.21 -3.23
N ARG A 274 15.80 7.67 -3.76
CA ARG A 274 15.20 8.96 -3.36
C ARG A 274 14.38 8.81 -2.08
N VAL A 275 13.98 7.59 -1.75
CA VAL A 275 13.11 7.23 -0.63
C VAL A 275 13.59 5.93 -0.02
N ARG A 276 13.64 5.88 1.30
CA ARG A 276 14.00 4.67 2.07
C ARG A 276 12.95 4.26 3.10
N PHE A 277 12.00 5.17 3.41
CA PHE A 277 10.98 4.96 4.45
C PHE A 277 9.64 5.51 3.99
N GLY A 278 8.57 4.84 4.38
CA GLY A 278 7.23 5.32 4.05
C GLY A 278 6.18 4.22 3.94
N SER A 279 5.05 4.58 3.36
CA SER A 279 3.93 3.66 3.14
C SER A 279 3.30 3.84 1.77
N ILE A 280 2.78 2.73 1.23
CA ILE A 280 1.94 2.73 0.04
C ILE A 280 0.65 1.96 0.32
N THR A 281 -0.47 2.49 -0.14
CA THR A 281 -1.80 1.93 0.16
C THR A 281 -2.57 1.64 -1.12
N PHE A 282 -3.02 0.40 -1.24
CA PHE A 282 -4.02 -0.01 -2.21
C PHE A 282 -5.38 -0.08 -1.54
N LEU A 283 -6.23 0.90 -1.76
CA LEU A 283 -7.51 1.10 -1.09
C LEU A 283 -7.38 1.40 0.42
N ALA A 284 -7.96 2.49 0.85
CA ALA A 284 -7.92 2.92 2.23
C ALA A 284 -8.72 1.98 3.16
N ALA A 285 -8.44 2.03 4.44
CA ALA A 285 -9.21 1.32 5.45
C ALA A 285 -10.70 1.70 5.37
N GLY A 286 -11.57 0.74 5.66
CA GLY A 286 -13.02 0.93 5.57
C GLY A 286 -13.51 1.29 4.16
N GLU A 287 -12.76 0.91 3.14
CA GLU A 287 -13.08 1.22 1.75
C GLU A 287 -14.50 0.81 1.35
N ARG A 288 -15.10 1.59 0.46
CA ARG A 288 -16.43 1.34 -0.10
C ARG A 288 -16.38 1.52 -1.60
N ILE A 289 -16.06 0.46 -2.32
CA ILE A 289 -16.04 0.46 -3.77
C ILE A 289 -17.10 -0.44 -4.36
N ARG A 290 -17.73 0.03 -5.42
CA ARG A 290 -18.59 -0.77 -6.31
C ARG A 290 -17.81 -0.97 -7.60
N LEU A 291 -17.39 -2.21 -7.84
CA LEU A 291 -16.58 -2.58 -8.98
C LEU A 291 -17.46 -2.97 -10.18
N VAL A 292 -17.06 -2.53 -11.35
CA VAL A 292 -17.62 -2.97 -12.62
C VAL A 292 -16.53 -3.66 -13.43
N GLY A 293 -16.85 -4.82 -13.98
CA GLY A 293 -15.95 -5.64 -14.78
C GLY A 293 -15.92 -7.08 -14.32
N ASP A 294 -15.29 -7.92 -15.12
CA ASP A 294 -15.09 -9.33 -14.81
C ASP A 294 -13.74 -9.55 -14.15
N TYR A 295 -13.70 -10.48 -13.25
CA TYR A 295 -12.46 -10.88 -12.59
C TYR A 295 -12.23 -12.39 -12.70
N GLU A 296 -11.12 -12.74 -13.31
CA GLU A 296 -10.74 -14.14 -13.54
C GLU A 296 -9.34 -14.42 -12.98
N TYR A 297 -9.12 -15.62 -12.47
CA TYR A 297 -7.81 -16.17 -12.22
C TYR A 297 -7.82 -17.70 -12.38
N ASP A 298 -6.68 -18.28 -12.69
CA ASP A 298 -6.51 -19.72 -12.91
C ASP A 298 -7.50 -20.29 -13.94
N GLY A 299 -7.74 -19.53 -15.02
CA GLY A 299 -8.67 -19.91 -16.10
C GLY A 299 -10.14 -19.99 -15.67
N ARG A 300 -10.49 -19.50 -14.49
CA ARG A 300 -11.86 -19.50 -13.98
C ARG A 300 -12.32 -18.07 -13.73
N LYS A 301 -13.56 -17.81 -14.11
CA LYS A 301 -14.25 -16.59 -13.74
C LYS A 301 -14.59 -16.66 -12.26
N ILE A 302 -13.97 -15.80 -11.47
CA ILE A 302 -14.17 -15.78 -10.02
C ILE A 302 -15.40 -14.99 -9.66
N PHE A 303 -15.58 -13.82 -10.31
CA PHE A 303 -16.69 -12.95 -10.03
C PHE A 303 -16.93 -11.96 -11.17
N GLU A 304 -18.19 -11.73 -11.46
CA GLU A 304 -18.64 -10.63 -12.33
C GLU A 304 -18.97 -9.42 -11.46
N PHE A 305 -18.12 -8.40 -11.48
CA PHE A 305 -18.36 -7.17 -10.72
C PHE A 305 -19.38 -6.24 -11.38
N ASN A 306 -20.23 -6.75 -12.24
CA ASN A 306 -21.26 -6.03 -12.97
C ASN A 306 -22.69 -6.54 -12.67
N ASP A 307 -22.88 -7.29 -11.58
CA ASP A 307 -24.20 -7.78 -11.18
C ASP A 307 -25.19 -6.60 -11.03
N PRO A 308 -26.26 -6.52 -11.84
CA PRO A 308 -27.24 -5.44 -11.76
C PRO A 308 -27.88 -5.29 -10.38
N LYS A 309 -28.00 -6.39 -9.62
CA LYS A 309 -28.52 -6.37 -8.25
C LYS A 309 -27.61 -5.65 -7.29
N GLN A 310 -26.28 -5.74 -7.51
CA GLN A 310 -25.29 -5.03 -6.70
C GLN A 310 -25.23 -3.55 -7.10
N LEU A 311 -25.14 -3.27 -8.40
CA LEU A 311 -25.04 -1.92 -8.92
C LEU A 311 -26.28 -1.07 -8.62
N ASN A 312 -27.45 -1.70 -8.56
CA ASN A 312 -28.72 -1.03 -8.29
C ASN A 312 -29.18 -1.16 -6.84
N ALA A 313 -28.40 -1.78 -5.97
CA ALA A 313 -28.74 -1.86 -4.57
C ALA A 313 -28.83 -0.48 -3.93
N SER A 314 -29.84 -0.27 -3.09
CA SER A 314 -29.96 0.96 -2.32
C SER A 314 -28.82 1.09 -1.32
N GLY A 315 -28.32 2.29 -1.15
CA GLY A 315 -27.20 2.55 -0.26
C GLY A 315 -25.90 1.85 -0.72
N ASP A 316 -25.16 1.28 0.22
CA ASP A 316 -23.86 0.64 -0.02
C ASP A 316 -23.92 -0.88 -0.19
N GLN A 317 -25.10 -1.47 -0.32
CA GLN A 317 -25.29 -2.94 -0.30
C GLN A 317 -24.51 -3.69 -1.38
N GLY A 318 -24.15 -3.03 -2.48
CA GLY A 318 -23.35 -3.59 -3.55
C GLY A 318 -21.86 -3.30 -3.44
N CYS A 319 -21.38 -2.67 -2.36
CA CYS A 319 -19.99 -2.29 -2.22
C CYS A 319 -19.16 -3.33 -1.46
N SER A 320 -17.85 -3.22 -1.59
CA SER A 320 -16.87 -4.10 -0.92
C SER A 320 -17.06 -4.17 0.59
N HIS A 321 -17.37 -3.07 1.23
CA HIS A 321 -17.60 -2.99 2.68
C HIS A 321 -18.79 -3.86 3.12
N GLU A 322 -19.89 -3.80 2.40
CA GLU A 322 -21.08 -4.60 2.70
C GLU A 322 -20.85 -6.10 2.47
N TRP A 323 -19.97 -6.48 1.55
CA TRP A 323 -19.59 -7.88 1.39
C TRP A 323 -18.90 -8.42 2.65
N TRP A 324 -18.08 -7.61 3.31
CA TRP A 324 -17.46 -7.95 4.59
C TRP A 324 -18.48 -8.17 5.68
N HIS A 325 -19.46 -7.28 5.84
CA HIS A 325 -20.54 -7.46 6.80
C HIS A 325 -21.36 -8.73 6.53
N LYS A 326 -21.46 -9.16 5.29
CA LYS A 326 -22.19 -10.36 4.88
C LYS A 326 -21.37 -11.65 4.91
N PHE A 327 -20.08 -11.58 5.14
CA PHE A 327 -19.22 -12.75 5.12
C PHE A 327 -19.61 -13.79 6.16
N SER A 328 -19.88 -13.38 7.39
CA SER A 328 -20.32 -14.29 8.47
C SER A 328 -21.62 -15.02 8.16
N GLU A 329 -22.44 -14.48 7.26
CA GLU A 329 -23.69 -15.08 6.80
C GLU A 329 -23.49 -16.01 5.59
N LYS A 330 -22.27 -16.22 5.14
CA LYS A 330 -21.89 -17.00 3.93
C LYS A 330 -22.57 -16.54 2.63
N LYS A 331 -23.06 -15.30 2.58
CA LYS A 331 -23.84 -14.77 1.46
C LYS A 331 -22.98 -14.08 0.39
N LYS A 332 -21.70 -13.78 0.67
CA LYS A 332 -20.83 -12.99 -0.19
C LYS A 332 -19.41 -13.58 -0.32
N ASN A 333 -19.27 -14.89 -0.14
CA ASN A 333 -17.96 -15.55 -0.16
C ASN A 333 -17.23 -15.39 -1.49
N GLU A 334 -17.94 -15.51 -2.63
CA GLU A 334 -17.32 -15.40 -3.94
C GLU A 334 -16.81 -13.98 -4.22
N GLN A 335 -17.60 -12.97 -3.83
CA GLN A 335 -17.18 -11.56 -3.95
C GLN A 335 -15.95 -11.27 -3.08
N LEU A 336 -15.95 -11.74 -1.85
CA LEU A 336 -14.81 -11.55 -0.94
C LEU A 336 -13.59 -12.33 -1.39
N ARG A 337 -13.77 -13.54 -1.94
CA ARG A 337 -12.69 -14.32 -2.53
C ARG A 337 -12.05 -13.56 -3.69
N ALA A 338 -12.85 -13.11 -4.65
CA ALA A 338 -12.38 -12.35 -5.80
C ALA A 338 -11.68 -11.05 -5.36
N HIS A 339 -12.27 -10.35 -4.40
CA HIS A 339 -11.73 -9.10 -3.88
C HIS A 339 -10.40 -9.30 -3.12
N ALA A 340 -10.30 -10.34 -2.31
CA ALA A 340 -9.06 -10.69 -1.61
C ALA A 340 -7.96 -11.10 -2.59
N HIS A 341 -8.28 -11.94 -3.57
CA HIS A 341 -7.33 -12.35 -4.61
C HIS A 341 -6.86 -11.16 -5.44
N MET A 342 -7.76 -10.26 -5.85
CA MET A 342 -7.42 -9.02 -6.55
C MET A 342 -6.45 -8.16 -5.74
N LYS A 343 -6.68 -7.98 -4.45
CA LYS A 343 -5.76 -7.23 -3.58
C LYS A 343 -4.37 -7.86 -3.55
N MET A 344 -4.30 -9.18 -3.46
CA MET A 344 -3.01 -9.87 -3.49
C MET A 344 -2.32 -9.77 -4.84
N ARG A 345 -3.06 -9.74 -5.96
CA ARG A 345 -2.52 -9.46 -7.28
C ARG A 345 -1.88 -8.08 -7.34
N GLU A 346 -2.56 -7.07 -6.81
CA GLU A 346 -2.08 -5.69 -6.85
C GLU A 346 -0.89 -5.46 -5.88
N VAL A 347 -0.91 -6.10 -4.72
CA VAL A 347 0.26 -6.15 -3.82
C VAL A 347 1.44 -6.84 -4.50
N ALA A 348 1.22 -8.01 -5.11
CA ALA A 348 2.25 -8.75 -5.85
C ALA A 348 2.84 -7.92 -7.00
N TYR A 349 2.01 -7.15 -7.71
CA TYR A 349 2.49 -6.24 -8.74
C TYR A 349 3.54 -5.27 -8.19
N PHE A 350 3.24 -4.57 -7.10
CA PHE A 350 4.18 -3.64 -6.48
C PHE A 350 5.48 -4.34 -6.01
N LEU A 351 5.35 -5.50 -5.35
CA LEU A 351 6.52 -6.25 -4.88
C LEU A 351 7.41 -6.71 -6.06
N ASN A 352 6.83 -7.16 -7.16
CA ASN A 352 7.57 -7.54 -8.36
C ASN A 352 8.33 -6.37 -8.98
N ARG A 353 7.83 -5.14 -8.87
CA ARG A 353 8.56 -3.94 -9.32
C ARG A 353 9.83 -3.71 -8.51
N LEU A 354 9.82 -4.01 -7.22
CA LEU A 354 11.01 -3.94 -6.35
C LEU A 354 11.93 -5.15 -6.49
N ASP A 355 11.39 -6.26 -6.98
CA ASP A 355 12.17 -7.49 -7.22
C ASP A 355 12.92 -7.49 -8.55
N SER A 356 12.53 -6.64 -9.49
CA SER A 356 13.11 -6.59 -10.84
C SER A 356 14.56 -6.12 -10.87
N ASP A 357 14.96 -5.26 -9.93
CA ASP A 357 16.29 -4.67 -9.89
C ASP A 357 17.20 -5.31 -8.85
N LYS A 358 18.42 -5.65 -9.23
CA LYS A 358 19.44 -6.21 -8.35
C LYS A 358 20.40 -5.12 -7.87
N GLU A 359 20.72 -5.16 -6.58
CA GLU A 359 21.74 -4.30 -5.96
C GLU A 359 23.13 -4.95 -6.00
N ALA A 360 24.14 -4.23 -5.52
CA ALA A 360 25.54 -4.65 -5.60
C ALA A 360 25.84 -6.01 -4.92
N ASN A 361 25.02 -6.38 -3.93
CA ASN A 361 25.12 -7.68 -3.23
C ASN A 361 24.45 -8.84 -3.99
N GLY A 362 23.92 -8.60 -5.22
CA GLY A 362 23.24 -9.60 -6.05
C GLY A 362 21.80 -9.90 -5.67
N LYS A 363 21.30 -9.36 -4.55
CA LYS A 363 19.90 -9.47 -4.13
C LYS A 363 19.08 -8.35 -4.73
N SER A 364 17.77 -8.56 -4.82
CA SER A 364 16.85 -7.51 -5.25
C SER A 364 16.63 -6.46 -4.15
N ILE A 365 16.11 -5.29 -4.56
CA ILE A 365 15.65 -4.27 -3.61
C ILE A 365 14.57 -4.84 -2.67
N LEU A 366 13.70 -5.70 -3.19
CA LEU A 366 12.70 -6.42 -2.38
C LEU A 366 13.36 -7.25 -1.28
N GLU A 367 14.37 -8.06 -1.62
CA GLU A 367 15.09 -8.92 -0.67
C GLU A 367 15.90 -8.12 0.36
N ASN A 368 16.39 -6.94 -0.02
CA ASN A 368 17.21 -6.08 0.82
C ASN A 368 16.41 -5.14 1.74
N SER A 369 15.13 -4.94 1.46
CA SER A 369 14.26 -4.02 2.21
C SER A 369 13.40 -4.77 3.24
N MET A 370 13.05 -4.11 4.34
CA MET A 370 11.94 -4.53 5.21
C MET A 370 10.65 -3.98 4.63
N ILE A 371 9.88 -4.82 3.97
CA ILE A 371 8.56 -4.45 3.48
C ILE A 371 7.52 -5.23 4.25
N THR A 372 6.74 -4.52 5.04
CA THR A 372 5.66 -5.10 5.84
C THR A 372 4.34 -4.89 5.15
N ILE A 373 3.62 -5.96 4.91
CA ILE A 373 2.30 -5.94 4.28
C ILE A 373 1.29 -6.28 5.35
N SER A 374 0.30 -5.43 5.55
CA SER A 374 -0.77 -5.66 6.52
C SER A 374 -2.08 -5.00 6.09
N THR A 375 -3.10 -5.20 6.89
CA THR A 375 -4.46 -4.76 6.64
C THR A 375 -5.17 -4.49 7.96
N GLU A 376 -6.40 -3.98 7.89
CA GLU A 376 -7.14 -3.56 9.07
C GLU A 376 -7.87 -4.69 9.81
N SER A 377 -8.23 -5.79 9.13
CA SER A 377 -9.06 -6.84 9.75
C SER A 377 -8.85 -8.20 9.09
N GLY A 378 -9.15 -9.25 9.83
CA GLY A 378 -9.05 -10.63 9.36
C GLY A 378 -10.29 -11.49 9.65
N ASP A 379 -11.17 -11.07 10.55
CA ASP A 379 -12.33 -11.86 10.97
C ASP A 379 -13.65 -11.44 10.30
N GLY A 380 -13.66 -10.33 9.58
CA GLY A 380 -14.85 -9.74 8.96
C GLY A 380 -15.84 -9.13 9.98
N ARG A 381 -15.47 -9.05 11.22
CA ARG A 381 -16.33 -8.58 12.33
C ARG A 381 -15.75 -7.34 12.98
N HIS A 382 -15.56 -6.30 12.22
CA HIS A 382 -15.08 -5.02 12.72
C HIS A 382 -16.21 -4.13 13.27
N ASN A 383 -17.36 -4.72 13.56
CA ASN A 383 -18.50 -4.03 14.18
C ASN A 383 -18.54 -4.22 15.70
N ASP A 384 -19.47 -3.56 16.33
CA ASP A 384 -19.61 -3.33 17.77
C ASP A 384 -19.59 -4.56 18.68
N SER A 385 -19.70 -5.77 18.15
CA SER A 385 -19.83 -7.00 18.95
C SER A 385 -18.51 -7.72 19.22
N LYS A 386 -17.45 -7.45 18.43
CA LYS A 386 -16.09 -7.93 18.66
C LYS A 386 -15.13 -6.78 18.49
N ARG A 387 -14.48 -6.45 19.57
CA ARG A 387 -13.57 -5.30 19.64
C ARG A 387 -12.11 -5.68 19.47
N GLU A 388 -11.86 -6.89 19.00
CA GLU A 388 -10.53 -7.38 18.69
C GLU A 388 -10.37 -7.50 17.18
N LEU A 389 -9.34 -6.90 16.66
CA LEU A 389 -8.92 -7.08 15.25
C LEU A 389 -8.01 -8.30 15.19
N SER A 390 -8.62 -9.47 15.21
CA SER A 390 -7.95 -10.77 15.25
C SER A 390 -7.82 -11.38 13.86
N GLY A 391 -6.90 -12.34 13.73
CA GLY A 391 -6.68 -13.09 12.51
C GLY A 391 -6.20 -12.23 11.33
N VAL A 392 -5.51 -11.14 11.61
CA VAL A 392 -5.06 -10.19 10.60
C VAL A 392 -3.90 -10.78 9.79
N PHE A 393 -3.99 -10.63 8.48
CA PHE A 393 -2.94 -11.04 7.56
C PHE A 393 -1.75 -10.10 7.64
N HIS A 394 -0.55 -10.71 7.75
CA HIS A 394 0.71 -10.01 7.62
C HIS A 394 1.64 -10.77 6.67
N ALA A 395 2.49 -10.03 6.00
CA ALA A 395 3.65 -10.60 5.32
C ALA A 395 4.84 -9.65 5.46
N ILE A 396 6.05 -10.20 5.43
CA ILE A 396 7.29 -9.42 5.51
C ILE A 396 8.32 -10.01 4.54
N THR A 397 9.15 -9.14 4.00
CA THR A 397 10.31 -9.52 3.19
C THR A 397 11.57 -9.75 4.04
N GLY A 398 12.63 -10.29 3.42
CA GLY A 398 13.81 -10.76 4.12
C GLY A 398 14.71 -9.69 4.78
N ALA A 399 14.58 -8.41 4.40
CA ALA A 399 15.39 -7.30 4.94
C ALA A 399 16.91 -7.64 4.98
N ASN A 400 17.43 -8.04 3.83
CA ASN A 400 18.81 -8.54 3.68
C ASN A 400 19.15 -9.74 4.60
N SER A 401 18.27 -10.73 4.64
CA SER A 401 18.38 -11.95 5.45
C SER A 401 18.28 -11.73 6.97
N ARG A 402 17.66 -10.64 7.41
CA ARG A 402 17.32 -10.43 8.81
C ARG A 402 16.09 -11.22 9.23
N PHE A 403 15.24 -11.55 8.28
CA PHE A 403 14.05 -12.39 8.47
C PHE A 403 14.17 -13.64 7.63
N LYS A 404 13.74 -14.77 8.20
CA LYS A 404 13.60 -16.03 7.50
C LYS A 404 12.36 -15.94 6.62
N THR A 405 12.50 -16.21 5.34
CA THR A 405 11.41 -16.19 4.36
C THR A 405 11.13 -17.59 3.81
N GLY A 406 10.11 -17.74 2.99
CA GLY A 406 9.73 -19.01 2.36
C GLY A 406 8.70 -19.82 3.15
N GLU A 407 8.10 -19.23 4.19
CA GLU A 407 7.19 -19.94 5.09
C GLU A 407 5.85 -19.21 5.25
N ILE A 408 4.82 -19.97 5.62
CA ILE A 408 3.53 -19.46 6.10
C ILE A 408 3.39 -19.93 7.54
N MET A 409 3.22 -19.00 8.47
CA MET A 409 3.13 -19.28 9.90
C MET A 409 1.77 -18.87 10.46
N ASP A 410 1.21 -19.69 11.34
CA ASP A 410 0.15 -19.28 12.27
C ASP A 410 0.82 -18.75 13.54
N VAL A 411 0.87 -17.44 13.69
CA VAL A 411 1.64 -16.79 14.76
C VAL A 411 0.92 -16.86 16.09
N GLY A 412 -0.40 -16.60 16.12
CA GLY A 412 -1.21 -16.63 17.35
C GLY A 412 -0.68 -15.68 18.44
N ALA A 413 -0.15 -14.51 18.04
CA ALA A 413 0.46 -13.56 18.94
C ALA A 413 -0.12 -12.16 18.74
N GLU A 414 0.09 -11.29 19.73
CA GLU A 414 -0.30 -9.89 19.64
C GLU A 414 0.59 -9.13 18.64
N GLY A 415 -0.02 -8.21 17.90
CA GLY A 415 0.67 -7.41 16.90
C GLY A 415 1.84 -6.61 17.46
N LEU A 416 1.75 -6.19 18.72
CA LEU A 416 2.84 -5.48 19.40
C LEU A 416 4.09 -6.35 19.53
N ASP A 417 3.94 -7.62 19.89
CA ASP A 417 5.07 -8.56 20.01
C ASP A 417 5.69 -8.85 18.64
N VAL A 418 4.85 -9.00 17.61
CA VAL A 418 5.30 -9.17 16.23
C VAL A 418 6.13 -7.96 15.79
N TYR A 419 5.63 -6.76 15.99
CA TYR A 419 6.31 -5.53 15.54
C TYR A 419 7.58 -5.23 16.36
N ASN A 420 7.57 -5.47 17.66
CA ASN A 420 8.77 -5.35 18.49
C ASN A 420 9.86 -6.32 18.03
N THR A 421 9.50 -7.55 17.69
CA THR A 421 10.43 -8.53 17.11
C THR A 421 11.00 -8.01 15.77
N MET A 422 10.14 -7.46 14.91
CA MET A 422 10.56 -6.94 13.61
C MET A 422 11.51 -5.74 13.74
N VAL A 423 11.20 -4.75 14.55
CA VAL A 423 12.06 -3.58 14.72
C VAL A 423 13.36 -3.95 15.43
N GLY A 424 13.32 -4.90 16.39
CA GLY A 424 14.50 -5.46 17.04
C GLY A 424 15.45 -6.13 16.05
N ALA A 425 14.94 -6.95 15.13
CA ALA A 425 15.74 -7.57 14.07
C ALA A 425 16.36 -6.54 13.11
N MET A 426 15.73 -5.38 12.95
CA MET A 426 16.29 -4.25 12.20
C MET A 426 17.34 -3.45 12.99
N GLY A 427 17.62 -3.83 14.24
CA GLY A 427 18.58 -3.12 15.10
C GLY A 427 18.04 -1.85 15.75
N ALA A 428 16.73 -1.66 15.70
CA ALA A 428 16.05 -0.58 16.41
C ALA A 428 15.63 -1.07 17.81
N LYS A 429 15.76 -0.17 18.79
CA LYS A 429 15.20 -0.40 20.15
C LYS A 429 13.97 0.45 20.28
N HIS A 430 12.89 -0.14 20.71
CA HIS A 430 11.65 0.57 21.00
C HIS A 430 11.31 0.46 22.47
#